data_2b8fcc4ad2583009e71e5d300ad1c269
#
_entry.id   2b8fcc4ad2583009e71e5d300ad1c269
#
_cell.length_a   1.000
_cell.length_b   1.000
_cell.length_c   1.000
_cell.angle_alpha   90.00
_cell.angle_beta   90.00
_cell.angle_gamma   90.00
#
_symmetry.space_group_name_H-M   'P 1'
#
loop_
_entity.id
_entity.type
_entity.pdbx_description
1 polymer ?
#
loop_
_entity_poly.entity_id
_entity_poly.type
_entity_poly.pdbx_seq_one_letter_code
_entity_poly.pdbx_strand_id
1 'polypeptide(L)'
;TGSIMMFQRILAIVAATFLLAACETASQVSGDSASTSASNTASSSSSASSSASAGKSSAEKLAQVGDTVNFDFDSAELTVSARSTLNRQSAFLNVNPDLMIVIEGHADERGTREYNLALGDRRATAVRDYLVAKGINSARVRTVSYGKERPAVAGSEEAAWAKNRRAATVLN
;
A
#
# COMPACT_ATOMS: atom_id res chain seq x y z
N THR A 1 -21.84 37.17 24.89
CA THR A 1 -21.50 38.19 23.85
C THR A 1 -20.00 38.31 23.59
N GLY A 2 -19.14 37.42 24.10
CA GLY A 2 -17.66 37.54 23.99
C GLY A 2 -17.00 36.56 23.00
N SER A 3 -17.72 35.59 22.44
CA SER A 3 -17.11 34.50 21.68
C SER A 3 -17.15 34.67 20.15
N ILE A 4 -17.84 35.64 19.63
CA ILE A 4 -18.01 35.86 18.16
C ILE A 4 -16.95 36.84 17.62
N MET A 5 -16.31 37.64 18.47
CA MET A 5 -15.28 38.61 18.02
C MET A 5 -13.86 38.02 17.84
N MET A 6 -13.64 36.77 18.23
CA MET A 6 -12.29 36.17 18.13
C MET A 6 -12.07 35.44 16.81
N PHE A 7 -13.14 35.08 16.08
CA PHE A 7 -13.07 34.41 14.79
C PHE A 7 -12.84 35.34 13.59
N GLN A 8 -13.04 36.64 13.74
CA GLN A 8 -12.92 37.62 12.64
C GLN A 8 -11.52 38.22 12.45
N ARG A 9 -10.56 37.90 13.29
CA ARG A 9 -9.20 38.48 13.23
C ARG A 9 -8.13 37.58 12.62
N ILE A 10 -8.46 36.36 12.19
CA ILE A 10 -7.50 35.39 11.60
C ILE A 10 -7.59 35.32 10.05
N LEU A 11 -8.51 36.06 9.43
CA LEU A 11 -8.74 36.00 7.98
C LEU A 11 -8.02 37.09 7.15
N ALA A 12 -7.02 37.74 7.66
CA ALA A 12 -6.43 38.90 6.98
C ALA A 12 -4.89 38.90 6.89
N ILE A 13 -4.23 37.78 6.83
CA ILE A 13 -2.80 37.72 6.48
C ILE A 13 -2.51 36.41 5.74
N VAL A 14 -2.80 36.30 4.48
CA VAL A 14 -2.05 35.54 3.46
C VAL A 14 -2.45 36.05 2.08
N ALA A 15 -1.90 37.17 1.69
CA ALA A 15 -1.81 37.56 0.29
C ALA A 15 -0.41 38.08 0.05
N ALA A 16 0.20 37.63 -1.01
CA ALA A 16 1.50 38.01 -1.58
C ALA A 16 2.67 37.09 -1.18
N THR A 17 3.03 36.17 -2.07
CA THR A 17 4.18 36.35 -2.97
C THR A 17 4.24 35.19 -3.97
N PHE A 18 3.81 35.47 -5.17
CA PHE A 18 4.15 34.73 -6.38
C PHE A 18 5.51 35.22 -6.85
N LEU A 19 6.50 34.37 -6.95
CA LEU A 19 7.72 34.61 -7.69
C LEU A 19 7.99 33.42 -8.59
N LEU A 20 7.82 33.67 -9.90
CA LEU A 20 8.24 32.83 -11.00
C LEU A 20 9.78 32.69 -10.97
N ALA A 21 10.26 31.48 -11.14
CA ALA A 21 11.58 31.22 -11.68
C ALA A 21 11.46 30.13 -12.72
N ALA A 22 11.43 30.54 -13.97
CA ALA A 22 11.70 29.72 -15.13
C ALA A 22 13.20 29.46 -15.19
N CYS A 23 13.61 28.21 -15.42
CA CYS A 23 14.92 27.86 -15.98
C CYS A 23 14.73 26.80 -17.03
N GLU A 24 14.76 27.27 -18.27
CA GLU A 24 15.17 26.49 -19.44
C GLU A 24 16.64 26.11 -19.31
N THR A 25 17.02 24.98 -19.87
CA THR A 25 18.22 24.78 -20.69
C THR A 25 18.36 23.29 -20.96
N ALA A 26 18.03 22.85 -22.13
CA ALA A 26 18.92 22.65 -23.28
C ALA A 26 19.71 21.35 -23.26
N SER A 27 19.37 20.56 -24.25
CA SER A 27 20.06 19.39 -24.81
C SER A 27 21.54 19.64 -25.12
N GLN A 28 22.34 18.64 -24.88
CA GLN A 28 23.51 18.36 -25.72
C GLN A 28 23.72 16.86 -25.83
N VAL A 29 23.74 16.44 -27.07
CA VAL A 29 24.08 15.13 -27.63
C VAL A 29 25.57 15.09 -27.89
N SER A 30 26.16 13.94 -27.80
CA SER A 30 27.39 13.35 -28.43
C SER A 30 28.26 12.70 -27.39
N GLY A 31 28.70 11.50 -27.51
CA GLY A 31 29.14 10.63 -28.57
C GLY A 31 30.12 9.65 -28.00
N ASP A 32 29.90 8.42 -28.30
CA ASP A 32 30.83 7.41 -28.84
C ASP A 32 31.97 6.80 -27.99
N SER A 33 32.06 5.49 -28.22
CA SER A 33 33.24 4.57 -28.19
C SER A 33 33.56 3.80 -26.91
N ALA A 34 33.10 2.57 -26.93
CA ALA A 34 33.86 1.31 -27.10
C ALA A 34 34.85 0.87 -26.03
N SER A 35 34.66 -0.40 -25.67
CA SER A 35 35.65 -1.47 -25.42
C SER A 35 36.15 -1.75 -24.02
N THR A 36 35.91 -2.91 -23.64
CA THR A 36 36.77 -4.08 -23.34
C THR A 36 36.63 -4.65 -21.94
N SER A 37 36.13 -5.87 -21.91
CA SER A 37 36.49 -7.03 -21.10
C SER A 37 37.35 -6.84 -19.85
N ALA A 38 36.85 -7.38 -18.75
CA ALA A 38 37.52 -8.46 -18.04
C ALA A 38 36.70 -9.01 -16.90
N SER A 39 36.52 -10.32 -16.94
CA SER A 39 36.08 -11.22 -15.91
C SER A 39 36.74 -10.96 -14.55
N ASN A 40 35.96 -11.04 -13.49
CA ASN A 40 36.44 -11.73 -12.30
C ASN A 40 35.26 -12.39 -11.55
N THR A 41 35.29 -13.69 -11.57
CA THR A 41 34.59 -14.65 -10.73
C THR A 41 35.10 -14.50 -9.31
N ALA A 42 34.20 -14.29 -8.36
CA ALA A 42 34.35 -14.84 -7.01
C ALA A 42 33.04 -14.72 -6.21
N SER A 43 32.42 -15.84 -6.05
CA SER A 43 31.75 -16.37 -4.84
C SER A 43 31.42 -15.38 -3.72
N SER A 44 30.12 -15.17 -3.53
CA SER A 44 29.52 -15.07 -2.20
C SER A 44 28.03 -15.39 -2.26
N SER A 45 27.70 -16.66 -2.42
CA SER A 45 26.39 -17.22 -2.27
C SER A 45 26.30 -17.93 -0.92
N SER A 46 25.85 -17.28 0.14
CA SER A 46 25.42 -18.01 1.36
C SER A 46 24.53 -17.25 2.34
N SER A 47 24.11 -16.03 2.06
CA SER A 47 23.21 -15.32 3.00
C SER A 47 21.77 -15.15 2.54
N ALA A 48 21.44 -15.59 1.32
CA ALA A 48 20.06 -15.46 0.81
C ALA A 48 19.13 -16.63 1.20
N SER A 49 19.69 -17.76 1.69
CA SER A 49 18.89 -18.96 1.94
C SER A 49 18.17 -18.96 3.31
N SER A 50 18.70 -18.27 4.30
CA SER A 50 18.10 -18.23 5.64
C SER A 50 16.91 -17.26 5.74
N SER A 51 16.96 -16.14 5.02
CA SER A 51 15.85 -15.17 5.00
C SER A 51 14.64 -15.67 4.21
N ALA A 52 14.86 -16.46 3.14
CA ALA A 52 13.77 -17.05 2.37
C ALA A 52 12.99 -18.13 3.13
N SER A 53 13.67 -18.91 4.01
CA SER A 53 13.03 -19.93 4.83
C SER A 53 12.22 -19.30 5.98
N ALA A 54 12.74 -18.27 6.63
CA ALA A 54 12.02 -17.54 7.66
C ALA A 54 10.80 -16.80 7.07
N GLY A 55 10.90 -16.27 5.85
CA GLY A 55 9.83 -15.60 5.15
C GLY A 55 8.64 -16.52 4.84
N LYS A 56 8.87 -17.75 4.40
CA LYS A 56 7.82 -18.76 4.16
C LYS A 56 7.05 -19.10 5.44
N SER A 57 7.76 -19.40 6.51
CA SER A 57 7.13 -19.70 7.80
C SER A 57 6.31 -18.53 8.34
N SER A 58 6.76 -17.31 8.21
CA SER A 58 6.03 -16.11 8.65
C SER A 58 4.81 -15.83 7.75
N ALA A 59 4.92 -16.07 6.44
CA ALA A 59 3.79 -15.93 5.52
C ALA A 59 2.67 -16.94 5.83
N GLU A 60 3.03 -18.20 6.11
CA GLU A 60 2.07 -19.22 6.51
C GLU A 60 1.36 -18.85 7.83
N LYS A 61 2.09 -18.33 8.81
CA LYS A 61 1.51 -17.85 10.06
C LYS A 61 0.56 -16.66 9.83
N LEU A 62 0.92 -15.72 8.96
CA LEU A 62 0.05 -14.60 8.60
C LEU A 62 -1.23 -15.09 7.94
N ALA A 63 -1.13 -16.05 7.01
CA ALA A 63 -2.28 -16.67 6.35
C ALA A 63 -3.22 -17.37 7.36
N GLN A 64 -2.67 -18.07 8.37
CA GLN A 64 -3.45 -18.68 9.45
C GLN A 64 -4.18 -17.67 10.33
N VAL A 65 -3.58 -16.50 10.56
CA VAL A 65 -4.21 -15.39 11.27
C VAL A 65 -5.33 -14.76 10.45
N GLY A 66 -5.25 -14.89 9.12
CA GLY A 66 -6.11 -14.26 8.12
C GLY A 66 -5.43 -13.05 7.50
N ASP A 67 -4.88 -13.22 6.32
CA ASP A 67 -4.14 -12.21 5.57
C ASP A 67 -5.04 -11.29 4.74
N THR A 68 -6.31 -11.62 4.61
CA THR A 68 -7.26 -10.97 3.70
C THR A 68 -8.47 -10.43 4.45
N VAL A 69 -8.90 -9.23 4.09
CA VAL A 69 -10.16 -8.61 4.53
C VAL A 69 -11.02 -8.23 3.34
N ASN A 70 -12.33 -8.45 3.46
CA ASN A 70 -13.30 -8.16 2.40
C ASN A 70 -14.08 -6.88 2.69
N PHE A 71 -14.59 -6.28 1.59
CA PHE A 71 -15.34 -5.04 1.60
C PHE A 71 -16.70 -5.21 0.91
N ASP A 72 -17.63 -4.35 1.29
CA ASP A 72 -18.92 -4.24 0.62
C ASP A 72 -18.76 -3.62 -0.78
N PHE A 73 -19.83 -3.71 -1.57
CA PHE A 73 -19.85 -3.12 -2.88
C PHE A 73 -19.60 -1.61 -2.80
N ASP A 74 -18.72 -1.13 -3.65
CA ASP A 74 -18.36 0.29 -3.78
C ASP A 74 -17.93 0.97 -2.47
N SER A 75 -17.44 0.19 -1.51
CA SER A 75 -17.03 0.67 -0.19
C SER A 75 -15.56 0.36 0.09
N ALA A 76 -14.94 1.23 0.87
CA ALA A 76 -13.64 1.06 1.51
C ALA A 76 -13.75 1.06 3.05
N GLU A 77 -14.97 1.00 3.57
CA GLU A 77 -15.21 0.94 5.01
C GLU A 77 -14.89 -0.45 5.57
N LEU A 78 -14.20 -0.47 6.70
CA LEU A 78 -13.89 -1.71 7.39
C LEU A 78 -15.11 -2.25 8.14
N THR A 79 -15.58 -3.41 7.73
CA THR A 79 -16.65 -4.14 8.41
C THR A 79 -16.20 -4.62 9.79
N VAL A 80 -17.13 -5.05 10.64
CA VAL A 80 -16.82 -5.65 11.96
C VAL A 80 -15.91 -6.88 11.79
N SER A 81 -16.18 -7.72 10.80
CA SER A 81 -15.38 -8.89 10.47
C SER A 81 -13.96 -8.51 10.04
N ALA A 82 -13.83 -7.50 9.15
CA ALA A 82 -12.54 -6.99 8.71
C ALA A 82 -11.71 -6.49 9.91
N ARG A 83 -12.30 -5.71 10.80
CA ARG A 83 -11.63 -5.20 12.01
C ARG A 83 -11.20 -6.34 12.94
N SER A 84 -11.99 -7.39 13.09
CA SER A 84 -11.62 -8.58 13.86
C SER A 84 -10.38 -9.26 13.28
N THR A 85 -10.31 -9.43 11.96
CA THR A 85 -9.14 -9.98 11.27
C THR A 85 -7.91 -9.07 11.45
N LEU A 86 -8.08 -7.75 11.26
CA LEU A 86 -6.99 -6.79 11.43
C LEU A 86 -6.46 -6.71 12.88
N ASN A 87 -7.31 -6.95 13.88
CA ASN A 87 -6.84 -7.07 15.26
C ASN A 87 -5.92 -8.28 15.44
N ARG A 88 -6.22 -9.43 14.83
CA ARG A 88 -5.33 -10.60 14.85
C ARG A 88 -4.04 -10.33 14.08
N GLN A 89 -4.12 -9.68 12.91
CA GLN A 89 -2.93 -9.28 12.14
C GLN A 89 -2.05 -8.32 12.94
N SER A 90 -2.63 -7.32 13.61
CA SER A 90 -1.86 -6.38 14.42
C SER A 90 -1.15 -7.07 15.59
N ALA A 91 -1.81 -8.02 16.25
CA ALA A 91 -1.18 -8.82 17.30
C ALA A 91 0.01 -9.64 16.76
N PHE A 92 -0.16 -10.28 15.59
CA PHE A 92 0.92 -11.00 14.92
C PHE A 92 2.10 -10.10 14.53
N LEU A 93 1.83 -8.93 13.96
CA LEU A 93 2.86 -7.97 13.52
C LEU A 93 3.59 -7.31 14.70
N ASN A 94 2.95 -7.14 15.85
CA ASN A 94 3.58 -6.64 17.08
C ASN A 94 4.57 -7.64 17.67
N VAL A 95 4.29 -8.94 17.56
CA VAL A 95 5.20 -10.02 18.00
C VAL A 95 6.35 -10.23 17.01
N ASN A 96 6.20 -9.75 15.77
CA ASN A 96 7.21 -9.87 14.71
C ASN A 96 7.58 -8.48 14.18
N PRO A 97 8.37 -7.68 14.93
CA PRO A 97 8.63 -6.29 14.60
C PRO A 97 9.47 -6.08 13.34
N ASP A 98 10.24 -7.07 12.92
CA ASP A 98 11.13 -6.99 11.75
C ASP A 98 10.41 -7.21 10.42
N LEU A 99 9.16 -7.70 10.44
CA LEU A 99 8.40 -7.96 9.23
C LEU A 99 7.92 -6.65 8.60
N MET A 100 8.22 -6.52 7.32
CA MET A 100 7.68 -5.48 6.44
C MET A 100 6.50 -6.05 5.67
N ILE A 101 5.45 -5.26 5.47
CA ILE A 101 4.24 -5.70 4.78
C ILE A 101 3.86 -4.76 3.65
N VAL A 102 3.22 -5.32 2.64
CA VAL A 102 2.52 -4.61 1.58
C VAL A 102 1.03 -4.95 1.69
N ILE A 103 0.19 -3.93 1.65
CA ILE A 103 -1.26 -4.10 1.61
C ILE A 103 -1.70 -3.89 0.16
N GLU A 104 -2.20 -4.94 -0.44
CA GLU A 104 -2.68 -4.98 -1.80
C GLU A 104 -4.20 -4.73 -1.84
N GLY A 105 -4.62 -3.63 -2.47
CA GLY A 105 -6.03 -3.28 -2.61
C GLY A 105 -6.59 -3.75 -3.94
N HIS A 106 -7.77 -4.38 -3.89
CA HIS A 106 -8.45 -4.95 -5.04
C HIS A 106 -9.92 -4.54 -5.11
N ALA A 107 -10.48 -4.61 -6.30
CA ALA A 107 -11.88 -4.37 -6.60
C ALA A 107 -12.46 -5.51 -7.43
N ASP A 108 -13.78 -5.56 -7.54
CA ASP A 108 -14.45 -6.43 -8.51
C ASP A 108 -14.36 -5.84 -9.94
N GLU A 109 -14.84 -6.56 -10.93
CA GLU A 109 -14.69 -6.19 -12.35
C GLU A 109 -15.54 -5.00 -12.79
N ARG A 110 -16.57 -4.62 -12.04
CA ARG A 110 -17.54 -3.58 -12.40
C ARG A 110 -16.92 -2.19 -12.35
N GLY A 111 -17.27 -1.34 -13.31
CA GLY A 111 -16.74 0.02 -13.42
C GLY A 111 -15.46 0.15 -14.22
N THR A 112 -14.95 1.37 -14.34
CA THR A 112 -13.74 1.66 -15.12
C THR A 112 -12.47 1.19 -14.39
N ARG A 113 -11.38 1.07 -15.15
CA ARG A 113 -10.07 0.69 -14.62
C ARG A 113 -9.58 1.72 -13.59
N GLU A 114 -9.68 2.99 -13.96
CA GLU A 114 -9.21 4.12 -13.15
C GLU A 114 -9.97 4.21 -11.82
N TYR A 115 -11.30 4.06 -11.90
CA TYR A 115 -12.14 4.04 -10.71
C TYR A 115 -11.77 2.92 -9.75
N ASN A 116 -11.61 1.70 -10.28
CA ASN A 116 -11.25 0.54 -9.46
C ASN A 116 -9.84 0.63 -8.89
N LEU A 117 -8.90 1.24 -9.62
CA LEU A 117 -7.56 1.49 -9.09
C LEU A 117 -7.63 2.43 -7.88
N ALA A 118 -8.40 3.52 -7.99
CA ALA A 118 -8.62 4.44 -6.89
C ALA A 118 -9.38 3.79 -5.72
N LEU A 119 -10.37 2.92 -5.98
CA LEU A 119 -11.10 2.19 -4.94
C LEU A 119 -10.19 1.20 -4.20
N GLY A 120 -9.35 0.46 -4.95
CA GLY A 120 -8.36 -0.43 -4.35
C GLY A 120 -7.36 0.32 -3.47
N ASP A 121 -6.91 1.50 -3.89
CA ASP A 121 -6.03 2.35 -3.09
C ASP A 121 -6.70 2.81 -1.78
N ARG A 122 -7.95 3.26 -1.83
CA ARG A 122 -8.72 3.61 -0.62
C ARG A 122 -8.85 2.43 0.34
N ARG A 123 -9.09 1.21 -0.16
CA ARG A 123 -9.17 -0.02 0.64
C ARG A 123 -7.85 -0.36 1.31
N ALA A 124 -6.75 -0.32 0.55
CA ALA A 124 -5.41 -0.56 1.10
C ALA A 124 -5.04 0.49 2.15
N THR A 125 -5.36 1.75 1.91
CA THR A 125 -5.15 2.85 2.86
C THR A 125 -5.96 2.65 4.13
N ALA A 126 -7.24 2.28 4.06
CA ALA A 126 -8.07 2.02 5.23
C ALA A 126 -7.49 0.91 6.12
N VAL A 127 -6.96 -0.17 5.52
CA VAL A 127 -6.28 -1.24 6.26
C VAL A 127 -4.99 -0.74 6.90
N ARG A 128 -4.14 -0.02 6.16
CA ARG A 128 -2.90 0.57 6.68
C ARG A 128 -3.19 1.46 7.88
N ASP A 129 -4.14 2.37 7.74
CA ASP A 129 -4.44 3.35 8.79
C ASP A 129 -4.98 2.66 10.05
N TYR A 130 -5.75 1.58 9.88
CA TYR A 130 -6.21 0.77 11.00
C TYR A 130 -5.04 0.06 11.72
N LEU A 131 -4.12 -0.55 10.99
CA LEU A 131 -2.94 -1.22 11.57
C LEU A 131 -2.02 -0.22 12.26
N VAL A 132 -1.81 0.96 11.69
CA VAL A 132 -1.03 2.06 12.30
C VAL A 132 -1.71 2.54 13.59
N ALA A 133 -3.02 2.70 13.61
CA ALA A 133 -3.78 3.03 14.84
C ALA A 133 -3.68 1.94 15.91
N LYS A 134 -3.36 0.68 15.52
CA LYS A 134 -3.07 -0.44 16.43
C LYS A 134 -1.60 -0.53 16.86
N GLY A 135 -0.79 0.46 16.52
CA GLY A 135 0.60 0.58 16.97
C GLY A 135 1.64 0.01 15.99
N ILE A 136 1.24 -0.41 14.79
CA ILE A 136 2.22 -0.82 13.78
C ILE A 136 2.89 0.43 13.19
N ASN A 137 4.23 0.44 13.16
CA ASN A 137 4.99 1.56 12.59
C ASN A 137 4.66 1.71 11.09
N SER A 138 4.26 2.91 10.69
CA SER A 138 3.89 3.22 9.30
C SER A 138 5.01 2.97 8.28
N ALA A 139 6.28 3.06 8.68
CA ALA A 139 7.42 2.75 7.83
C ALA A 139 7.49 1.26 7.42
N ARG A 140 6.81 0.39 8.17
CA ARG A 140 6.73 -1.05 7.89
C ARG A 140 5.60 -1.41 6.93
N VAL A 141 4.70 -0.47 6.60
CA VAL A 141 3.46 -0.75 5.88
C VAL A 141 3.44 0.06 4.58
N ARG A 142 3.51 -0.65 3.47
CA ARG A 142 3.33 -0.07 2.13
C ARG A 142 1.95 -0.43 1.59
N THR A 143 1.43 0.38 0.70
CA THR A 143 0.17 0.11 0.01
C THR A 143 0.39 0.05 -1.49
N VAL A 144 -0.37 -0.80 -2.16
CA VAL A 144 -0.44 -0.88 -3.61
C VAL A 144 -1.87 -1.19 -4.01
N SER A 145 -2.33 -0.61 -5.10
CA SER A 145 -3.63 -0.95 -5.68
C SER A 145 -3.44 -1.68 -7.00
N TYR A 146 -4.14 -2.78 -7.14
CA TYR A 146 -4.29 -3.48 -8.40
C TYR A 146 -5.68 -3.27 -9.02
N GLY A 147 -6.57 -2.55 -8.32
CA GLY A 147 -7.93 -2.37 -8.79
C GLY A 147 -8.57 -3.71 -9.15
N LYS A 148 -9.09 -3.82 -10.37
CA LYS A 148 -9.70 -5.06 -10.89
C LYS A 148 -8.74 -5.96 -11.69
N GLU A 149 -7.47 -5.59 -11.82
CA GLU A 149 -6.51 -6.25 -12.71
C GLU A 149 -6.01 -7.61 -12.16
N ARG A 150 -6.17 -7.87 -10.86
CA ARG A 150 -5.75 -9.12 -10.21
C ARG A 150 -6.90 -9.74 -9.42
N PRO A 151 -7.90 -10.32 -10.10
CA PRO A 151 -9.00 -11.00 -9.42
C PRO A 151 -8.48 -12.24 -8.67
N ALA A 152 -9.02 -12.49 -7.47
CA ALA A 152 -8.78 -13.73 -6.74
C ALA A 152 -9.57 -14.89 -7.34
N VAL A 153 -10.76 -14.60 -7.86
CA VAL A 153 -11.65 -15.56 -8.48
C VAL A 153 -12.19 -14.97 -9.78
N ALA A 154 -12.04 -15.72 -10.86
CA ALA A 154 -12.67 -15.36 -12.13
C ALA A 154 -14.18 -15.65 -12.06
N GLY A 155 -14.98 -14.78 -12.67
CA GLY A 155 -16.43 -14.92 -12.77
C GLY A 155 -17.15 -13.59 -12.61
N SER A 156 -18.30 -13.48 -13.26
CA SER A 156 -19.15 -12.29 -13.30
C SER A 156 -20.42 -12.51 -12.46
N GLU A 157 -20.24 -13.02 -11.26
CA GLU A 157 -21.29 -13.31 -10.30
C GLU A 157 -20.95 -12.73 -8.92
N GLU A 158 -21.97 -12.50 -8.09
CA GLU A 158 -21.78 -11.87 -6.77
C GLU A 158 -20.82 -12.67 -5.87
N ALA A 159 -20.83 -14.01 -5.96
CA ALA A 159 -19.92 -14.85 -5.19
C ALA A 159 -18.44 -14.62 -5.54
N ALA A 160 -18.13 -14.40 -6.84
CA ALA A 160 -16.79 -14.04 -7.31
C ALA A 160 -16.45 -12.59 -6.93
N TRP A 161 -17.38 -11.67 -7.17
CA TRP A 161 -17.18 -10.25 -6.85
C TRP A 161 -16.92 -10.01 -5.37
N ALA A 162 -17.66 -10.68 -4.48
CA ALA A 162 -17.44 -10.58 -3.03
C ALA A 162 -16.02 -11.00 -2.60
N LYS A 163 -15.44 -12.02 -3.26
CA LYS A 163 -14.06 -12.44 -3.01
C LYS A 163 -13.03 -11.49 -3.62
N ASN A 164 -13.40 -10.81 -4.70
CA ASN A 164 -12.51 -9.86 -5.37
C ASN A 164 -12.46 -8.50 -4.66
N ARG A 165 -13.54 -8.09 -3.98
CA ARG A 165 -13.58 -6.89 -3.13
C ARG A 165 -12.78 -7.12 -1.84
N ARG A 166 -11.47 -7.00 -1.91
CA ARG A 166 -10.59 -7.33 -0.77
C ARG A 166 -9.39 -6.41 -0.65
N ALA A 167 -8.77 -6.44 0.51
CA ALA A 167 -7.39 -6.03 0.69
C ALA A 167 -6.62 -7.21 1.29
N ALA A 168 -5.46 -7.53 0.69
CA ALA A 168 -4.58 -8.61 1.12
C ALA A 168 -3.30 -8.02 1.75
N THR A 169 -2.88 -8.58 2.88
CA THR A 169 -1.63 -8.25 3.55
C THR A 169 -0.60 -9.29 3.19
N VAL A 170 0.46 -8.89 2.52
CA VAL A 170 1.57 -9.76 2.11
C VAL A 170 2.88 -9.33 2.75
N LEU A 171 3.78 -10.27 2.99
CA LEU A 171 5.13 -9.94 3.47
C LEU A 171 5.98 -9.43 2.28
N ASN A 172 6.79 -8.41 2.55
CA ASN A 172 7.68 -7.81 1.54
C ASN A 172 9.05 -8.46 1.59
#